data_b9dcb70273562e0fe57e0641f9ce7dab
#
_entry.id   b9dcb70273562e0fe57e0641f9ce7dab
#
_cell.length_a   1.000
_cell.length_b   1.000
_cell.length_c   1.000
_cell.angle_alpha   90.00
_cell.angle_beta   90.00
_cell.angle_gamma   90.00
#
_symmetry.space_group_name_H-M   'P 1'
#
loop_
_entity.id
_entity.type
_entity.pdbx_description
1 polymer ?
#
loop_
_entity_poly.entity_id
_entity_poly.type
_entity_poly.pdbx_seq_one_letter_code
_entity_poly.pdbx_strand_id
1 'polypeptide(L)'
;MTAIDFTAEVEKRKEDLLADLFSLLEINSERDDSKVDAEHPFGPGPVKALEKFLEIADRDGYPTKNVDNYAGHFEFGDGEEVLGIFAHMDVVPAGSGWDTDPYLSLIHI
;
A
#
# COMPACT_ATOMS: atom_id res chain seq x y z
N MET A 1 16.20 28.82 12.97
CA MET A 1 15.39 27.74 12.39
C MET A 1 15.05 26.75 13.50
N THR A 2 13.79 26.52 13.74
CA THR A 2 13.37 25.53 14.75
C THR A 2 13.52 24.13 14.18
N ALA A 3 14.09 23.21 14.96
CA ALA A 3 14.17 21.82 14.55
C ALA A 3 12.75 21.22 14.41
N ILE A 4 12.55 20.37 13.42
CA ILE A 4 11.29 19.66 13.23
C ILE A 4 11.18 18.56 14.29
N ASP A 5 10.10 18.58 15.05
CA ASP A 5 9.74 17.44 15.92
C ASP A 5 8.97 16.41 15.08
N PHE A 6 9.69 15.44 14.54
CA PHE A 6 9.11 14.39 13.68
C PHE A 6 8.08 13.53 14.44
N THR A 7 8.26 13.32 15.74
CA THR A 7 7.29 12.57 16.56
C THR A 7 5.96 13.30 16.60
N ALA A 8 5.98 14.60 16.91
CA ALA A 8 4.76 15.41 16.92
C ALA A 8 4.10 15.48 15.54
N GLU A 9 4.89 15.55 14.46
CA GLU A 9 4.36 15.57 13.09
C GLU A 9 3.71 14.22 12.69
N VAL A 10 4.25 13.10 13.12
CA VAL A 10 3.65 11.78 12.91
C VAL A 10 2.35 11.64 13.70
N GLU A 11 2.34 12.04 14.98
CA GLU A 11 1.12 11.96 15.83
C GLU A 11 -0.04 12.77 15.24
N LYS A 12 0.21 13.93 14.65
CA LYS A 12 -0.83 14.72 13.96
C LYS A 12 -1.48 14.00 12.77
N ARG A 13 -0.75 13.07 12.14
CA ARG A 13 -1.18 12.35 10.94
C ARG A 13 -1.56 10.91 11.20
N LYS A 14 -1.52 10.49 12.46
CA LYS A 14 -1.71 9.10 12.86
C LYS A 14 -3.06 8.51 12.44
N GLU A 15 -4.14 9.27 12.62
CA GLU A 15 -5.47 8.80 12.23
C GLU A 15 -5.59 8.58 10.72
N ASP A 16 -5.07 9.51 9.93
CA ASP A 16 -5.08 9.41 8.46
C ASP A 16 -4.18 8.26 8.00
N LEU A 17 -3.00 8.10 8.61
CA LEU A 17 -2.09 6.98 8.33
C LEU A 17 -2.75 5.64 8.61
N LEU A 18 -3.43 5.51 9.76
CA LEU A 18 -4.12 4.26 10.11
C LEU A 18 -5.31 3.99 9.19
N ALA A 19 -6.07 5.01 8.79
CA ALA A 19 -7.17 4.85 7.84
C ALA A 19 -6.66 4.36 6.48
N ASP A 20 -5.58 4.93 5.96
CA ASP A 20 -4.96 4.49 4.71
C ASP A 20 -4.40 3.06 4.83
N LEU A 21 -3.70 2.77 5.91
CA LEU A 21 -3.19 1.42 6.19
C LEU A 21 -4.32 0.38 6.23
N PHE A 22 -5.40 0.67 6.94
CA PHE A 22 -6.54 -0.26 7.04
C PHE A 22 -7.19 -0.49 5.69
N SER A 23 -7.33 0.54 4.86
CA SER A 23 -7.87 0.40 3.50
C SER A 23 -7.04 -0.55 2.62
N LEU A 24 -5.74 -0.64 2.86
CA LEU A 24 -4.86 -1.60 2.19
C LEU A 24 -4.96 -3.00 2.79
N LEU A 25 -5.00 -3.11 4.12
CA LEU A 25 -5.06 -4.39 4.84
C LEU A 25 -6.37 -5.17 4.59
N GLU A 26 -7.47 -4.47 4.30
CA GLU A 26 -8.76 -5.08 3.96
C GLU A 26 -8.79 -5.74 2.58
N ILE A 27 -7.78 -5.48 1.74
CA ILE A 27 -7.65 -6.11 0.43
C ILE A 27 -6.94 -7.45 0.60
N ASN A 28 -7.60 -8.54 0.18
CA ASN A 28 -6.91 -9.81 0.03
C ASN A 28 -5.95 -9.72 -1.16
N SER A 29 -4.71 -9.38 -0.89
CA SER A 29 -3.65 -9.21 -1.90
C SER A 29 -2.75 -10.44 -2.04
N GLU A 30 -3.25 -11.61 -1.66
CA GLU A 30 -2.56 -12.88 -1.91
C GLU A 30 -2.37 -13.11 -3.41
N ARG A 31 -1.21 -13.63 -3.79
CA ARG A 31 -0.97 -14.12 -5.15
C ARG A 31 -1.89 -15.30 -5.45
N ASP A 32 -2.53 -15.28 -6.60
CA ASP A 32 -3.41 -16.36 -7.08
C ASP A 32 -3.01 -16.78 -8.49
N ASP A 33 -2.16 -17.80 -8.59
CA ASP A 33 -1.66 -18.30 -9.88
C ASP A 33 -2.75 -18.93 -10.74
N SER A 34 -3.92 -19.27 -10.18
CA SER A 34 -5.07 -19.79 -10.93
C SER A 34 -5.83 -18.68 -11.69
N LYS A 35 -5.57 -17.42 -11.36
CA LYS A 35 -6.25 -16.25 -11.94
C LYS A 35 -5.27 -15.25 -12.57
N VAL A 36 -4.13 -15.73 -13.01
CA VAL A 36 -3.14 -14.93 -13.73
C VAL A 36 -3.58 -14.74 -15.17
N ASP A 37 -3.55 -13.51 -15.64
CA ASP A 37 -3.76 -13.10 -17.03
C ASP A 37 -2.90 -11.86 -17.37
N ALA A 38 -3.11 -11.28 -18.55
CA ALA A 38 -2.34 -10.12 -18.99
C ALA A 38 -2.58 -8.86 -18.14
N GLU A 39 -3.76 -8.72 -17.53
CA GLU A 39 -4.11 -7.59 -16.65
C GLU A 39 -3.81 -7.88 -15.19
N HIS A 40 -3.69 -9.16 -14.82
CA HIS A 40 -3.49 -9.61 -13.45
C HIS A 40 -2.26 -10.54 -13.36
N PRO A 41 -1.04 -9.98 -13.47
CA PRO A 41 0.18 -10.80 -13.56
C PRO A 41 0.47 -11.66 -12.31
N PHE A 42 -0.14 -11.34 -11.18
CA PHE A 42 -0.04 -12.09 -9.92
C PHE A 42 -1.41 -12.47 -9.35
N GLY A 43 -2.46 -12.38 -10.17
CA GLY A 43 -3.84 -12.50 -9.76
C GLY A 43 -4.48 -11.15 -9.41
N PRO A 44 -5.80 -11.10 -9.20
CA PRO A 44 -6.53 -9.84 -9.03
C PRO A 44 -6.27 -9.12 -7.71
N GLY A 45 -5.93 -9.84 -6.65
CA GLY A 45 -5.67 -9.27 -5.32
C GLY A 45 -4.52 -8.27 -5.29
N PRO A 46 -3.30 -8.65 -5.74
CA PRO A 46 -2.17 -7.74 -5.83
C PRO A 46 -2.42 -6.50 -6.70
N VAL A 47 -3.17 -6.65 -7.81
CA VAL A 47 -3.56 -5.50 -8.65
C VAL A 47 -4.42 -4.52 -7.88
N LYS A 48 -5.43 -4.99 -7.15
CA LYS A 48 -6.29 -4.12 -6.32
C LYS A 48 -5.50 -3.38 -5.24
N ALA A 49 -4.54 -4.04 -4.61
CA ALA A 49 -3.68 -3.41 -3.61
C ALA A 49 -2.80 -2.33 -4.23
N LEU A 50 -2.22 -2.59 -5.40
CA LEU A 50 -1.43 -1.61 -6.14
C LEU A 50 -2.27 -0.40 -6.55
N GLU A 51 -3.46 -0.63 -7.11
CA GLU A 51 -4.39 0.43 -7.49
C GLU A 51 -4.77 1.30 -6.29
N LYS A 52 -5.10 0.68 -5.14
CA LYS A 52 -5.44 1.40 -3.92
C LYS A 52 -4.26 2.25 -3.41
N PHE A 53 -3.06 1.73 -3.45
CA PHE A 53 -1.86 2.48 -3.06
C PHE A 53 -1.62 3.70 -3.97
N LEU A 54 -1.73 3.51 -5.28
CA LEU A 54 -1.59 4.61 -6.24
C LEU A 54 -2.73 5.64 -6.13
N GLU A 55 -3.96 5.19 -5.84
CA GLU A 55 -5.09 6.08 -5.54
C GLU A 55 -4.81 7.00 -4.33
N ILE A 56 -4.24 6.43 -3.25
CA ILE A 56 -3.85 7.21 -2.07
C ILE A 56 -2.79 8.25 -2.42
N ALA A 57 -1.77 7.88 -3.18
CA ALA A 57 -0.72 8.80 -3.61
C ALA A 57 -1.25 9.90 -4.54
N ASP A 58 -2.14 9.57 -5.47
CA ASP A 58 -2.78 10.52 -6.37
C ASP A 58 -3.70 11.50 -5.61
N ARG A 59 -4.49 11.00 -4.66
CA ARG A 59 -5.30 11.83 -3.75
C ARG A 59 -4.45 12.86 -3.02
N ASP A 60 -3.25 12.47 -2.61
CA ASP A 60 -2.32 13.33 -1.88
C ASP A 60 -1.50 14.25 -2.81
N GLY A 61 -1.75 14.19 -4.12
CA GLY A 61 -1.19 15.10 -5.12
C GLY A 61 0.17 14.67 -5.68
N TYR A 62 0.56 13.41 -5.53
CA TYR A 62 1.80 12.89 -6.08
C TYR A 62 1.59 12.28 -7.47
N PRO A 63 2.46 12.58 -8.46
CA PRO A 63 2.41 11.93 -9.76
C PRO A 63 2.62 10.42 -9.61
N THR A 64 1.65 9.65 -10.08
CA THR A 64 1.67 8.19 -9.98
C THR A 64 1.91 7.55 -11.35
N LYS A 65 2.50 6.36 -11.35
CA LYS A 65 2.61 5.52 -12.53
C LYS A 65 2.40 4.05 -12.16
N ASN A 66 1.52 3.40 -12.90
CA ASN A 66 1.37 1.96 -12.89
C ASN A 66 2.17 1.37 -14.07
N VAL A 67 2.97 0.35 -13.82
CA VAL A 67 3.79 -0.33 -14.81
C VAL A 67 3.19 -1.71 -15.07
N ASP A 68 2.20 -1.75 -15.93
CA ASP A 68 1.52 -2.98 -16.42
C ASP A 68 1.03 -3.90 -15.29
N ASN A 69 0.60 -3.33 -14.16
CA ASN A 69 0.17 -4.05 -12.95
C ASN A 69 1.25 -4.96 -12.30
N TYR A 70 2.50 -4.89 -12.76
CA TYR A 70 3.64 -5.53 -12.08
C TYR A 70 4.17 -4.70 -10.93
N ALA A 71 4.21 -3.39 -11.10
CA ALA A 71 4.71 -2.43 -10.14
C ALA A 71 4.06 -1.07 -10.33
N GLY A 72 4.21 -0.22 -9.35
CA GLY A 72 3.84 1.20 -9.47
C GLY A 72 4.78 2.06 -8.65
N HIS A 73 4.80 3.33 -8.95
CA HIS A 73 5.56 4.29 -8.17
C HIS A 73 4.89 5.65 -8.17
N PHE A 74 5.27 6.45 -7.23
CA PHE A 74 5.03 7.89 -7.21
C PHE A 74 6.33 8.62 -6.84
N GLU A 75 6.42 9.87 -7.21
CA GLU A 75 7.61 10.67 -7.01
C GLU A 75 7.29 11.94 -6.21
N PHE A 76 8.28 12.39 -5.45
CA PHE A 76 8.23 13.64 -4.69
C PHE A 76 9.54 14.38 -4.84
N GLY A 77 9.46 15.68 -5.16
CA GLY A 77 10.62 16.53 -5.39
C GLY A 77 11.09 16.57 -6.86
N ASP A 78 12.03 17.42 -7.11
CA ASP A 78 12.53 17.75 -8.46
C ASP A 78 14.06 17.83 -8.54
N GLY A 79 14.76 17.29 -7.53
CA GLY A 79 16.21 17.25 -7.49
C GLY A 79 16.82 16.23 -8.46
N GLU A 80 18.10 16.39 -8.74
CA GLU A 80 18.86 15.46 -9.60
C GLU A 80 19.20 14.14 -8.89
N GLU A 81 19.33 14.18 -7.55
CA GLU A 81 19.59 12.98 -6.74
C GLU A 81 18.27 12.32 -6.34
N VAL A 82 18.22 11.02 -6.47
CA VAL A 82 17.02 10.22 -6.19
C VAL A 82 17.27 9.26 -5.03
N LEU A 83 16.39 9.32 -4.02
CA LEU A 83 16.27 8.29 -3.00
C LEU A 83 15.13 7.34 -3.36
N GLY A 84 15.44 6.09 -3.61
CA GLY A 84 14.43 5.06 -3.88
C GLY A 84 14.03 4.32 -2.61
N ILE A 85 12.70 4.24 -2.36
CA ILE A 85 12.12 3.43 -1.28
C ILE A 85 11.31 2.31 -1.93
N PHE A 86 11.67 1.06 -1.62
CA PHE A 86 11.03 -0.13 -2.18
C PHE A 86 10.18 -0.82 -1.12
N ALA A 87 8.96 -1.17 -1.48
CA ALA A 87 8.05 -1.94 -0.65
C ALA A 87 7.23 -2.89 -1.53
N HIS A 88 6.58 -3.88 -0.92
CA HIS A 88 5.66 -4.77 -1.61
C HIS A 88 4.22 -4.55 -1.14
N MET A 89 3.25 -4.85 -2.02
CA MET A 89 1.82 -4.63 -1.77
C MET A 89 1.05 -5.95 -1.60
N ASP A 90 1.68 -7.08 -1.89
CA ASP A 90 1.09 -8.39 -1.70
C ASP A 90 1.32 -8.92 -0.28
N VAL A 91 0.47 -9.86 0.13
CA VAL A 91 0.59 -10.57 1.40
C VAL A 91 0.73 -12.08 1.15
N VAL A 92 1.37 -12.76 2.09
CA VAL A 92 1.38 -14.23 2.11
C VAL A 92 -0.02 -14.76 2.45
N PRO A 93 -0.36 -16.00 2.05
CA PRO A 93 -1.63 -16.61 2.41
C PRO A 93 -1.88 -16.54 3.93
N ALA A 94 -3.06 -16.05 4.30
CA ALA A 94 -3.43 -15.92 5.71
C ALA A 94 -3.54 -17.27 6.42
N GLY A 95 -3.82 -18.36 5.68
CA GLY A 95 -4.00 -19.67 6.24
C GLY A 95 -5.33 -19.82 6.97
N SER A 96 -5.36 -20.75 7.93
CA SER A 96 -6.55 -21.10 8.72
C SER A 96 -6.30 -20.90 10.22
N GLY A 97 -7.35 -21.00 11.02
CA GLY A 97 -7.27 -20.91 12.49
C GLY A 97 -7.48 -19.50 13.03
N TRP A 98 -8.00 -18.60 12.23
CA TRP A 98 -8.40 -17.26 12.66
C TRP A 98 -9.77 -17.29 13.35
N ASP A 99 -9.89 -16.60 14.48
CA ASP A 99 -11.18 -16.40 15.16
C ASP A 99 -12.05 -15.34 14.48
N THR A 100 -11.43 -14.48 13.67
CA THR A 100 -12.06 -13.42 12.87
C THR A 100 -11.55 -13.48 11.44
N ASP A 101 -12.20 -12.77 10.52
CA ASP A 101 -11.67 -12.61 9.18
C ASP A 101 -10.28 -11.94 9.23
N PRO A 102 -9.22 -12.56 8.65
CA PRO A 102 -7.87 -12.03 8.69
C PRO A 102 -7.71 -10.67 7.98
N TYR A 103 -8.67 -10.28 7.15
CA TYR A 103 -8.68 -9.01 6.40
C TYR A 103 -9.57 -7.92 7.02
N LEU A 104 -9.99 -8.06 8.28
CA LEU A 104 -10.82 -7.05 8.97
C LEU A 104 -10.07 -5.86 9.53
N SER A 105 -8.77 -5.75 9.33
CA SER A 105 -7.95 -4.64 9.87
C SER A 105 -8.09 -4.47 11.39
N LEU A 106 -8.13 -5.57 12.13
CA LEU A 106 -8.23 -5.55 13.58
C LEU A 106 -6.85 -5.44 14.23
N ILE A 107 -6.75 -4.62 15.27
CA ILE A 107 -5.57 -4.60 16.14
C ILE A 107 -5.77 -5.66 17.22
N HIS A 108 -4.98 -6.71 17.15
CA HIS A 108 -4.92 -7.73 18.19
C HIS A 108 -4.02 -7.27 19.33
N ILE A 109 -4.59 -7.07 20.50
CA ILE A 109 -3.86 -6.68 21.71
C ILE A 109 -3.50 -7.92 22.52
#